data_41084151895b115611f70099c0f1fdab
#
_entry.id   41084151895b115611f70099c0f1fdab
#
_cell.length_a   1.000
_cell.length_b   1.000
_cell.length_c   1.000
_cell.angle_alpha   90.00
_cell.angle_beta   90.00
_cell.angle_gamma   90.00
#
_symmetry.space_group_name_H-M   'P 1'
#
loop_
_entity.id
_entity.type
_entity.pdbx_description
1 polymer ?
#
loop_
_entity_poly.entity_id
_entity_poly.type
_entity_poly.pdbx_seq_one_letter_code
_entity_poly.pdbx_strand_id
1 'polypeptide(L)'
;MDYIIRELRLDDLKNNSFFETLSNLRVVGDLDPDLAEKIFQDCAAKGIITLVAEKEGKVIGSIRLLFEQKYYHGGALAGHIEDVSTHKDHLRKGVASTLIRRAIDLCRQKNCYKVILDCSDDFVWFYQKLGF
;
A
#
# COMPACT_ATOMS: atom_id res chain seq x y z
N MET A 1 -3.21 -19.24 -0.99
CA MET A 1 -3.30 -18.03 -1.83
C MET A 1 -2.56 -18.27 -3.15
N ASP A 2 -3.11 -17.77 -4.22
CA ASP A 2 -2.50 -17.89 -5.55
C ASP A 2 -1.83 -16.58 -6.01
N TYR A 3 -1.51 -15.70 -5.09
CA TYR A 3 -0.79 -14.45 -5.31
C TYR A 3 0.27 -14.25 -4.23
N ILE A 4 1.24 -13.39 -4.52
CA ILE A 4 2.31 -13.06 -3.58
C ILE A 4 2.25 -11.57 -3.22
N ILE A 5 2.73 -11.24 -2.02
CA ILE A 5 2.89 -9.84 -1.58
C ILE A 5 4.39 -9.52 -1.65
N ARG A 6 4.72 -8.43 -2.29
CA ARG A 6 6.09 -7.95 -2.42
C ARG A 6 6.14 -6.43 -2.55
N GLU A 7 7.33 -5.87 -2.44
CA GLU A 7 7.49 -4.44 -2.70
C GLU A 7 7.38 -4.15 -4.21
N LEU A 8 6.89 -2.95 -4.50
CA LEU A 8 6.83 -2.41 -5.86
C LEU A 8 8.25 -2.36 -6.44
N ARG A 9 8.39 -2.77 -7.70
CA ARG A 9 9.63 -2.71 -8.46
C ARG A 9 9.51 -1.67 -9.57
N LEU A 10 10.64 -1.16 -10.03
CA LEU A 10 10.66 -0.20 -11.12
C LEU A 10 9.92 -0.72 -12.36
N ASP A 11 10.08 -2.00 -12.68
CA ASP A 11 9.42 -2.63 -13.83
C ASP A 11 7.89 -2.64 -13.73
N ASP A 12 7.34 -2.57 -12.52
CA ASP A 12 5.88 -2.53 -12.33
C ASP A 12 5.27 -1.25 -12.94
N LEU A 13 6.07 -0.19 -13.07
CA LEU A 13 5.60 1.06 -13.68
C LEU A 13 5.31 0.92 -15.17
N LYS A 14 5.82 -0.13 -15.80
CA LYS A 14 5.55 -0.47 -17.20
C LYS A 14 4.39 -1.44 -17.34
N ASN A 15 3.83 -1.89 -16.22
CA ASN A 15 2.73 -2.85 -16.19
C ASN A 15 1.42 -2.10 -15.99
N ASN A 16 0.57 -2.12 -16.98
CA ASN A 16 -0.72 -1.43 -16.93
C ASN A 16 -1.57 -1.86 -15.73
N SER A 17 -1.43 -3.09 -15.26
CA SER A 17 -2.22 -3.59 -14.14
C SER A 17 -1.97 -2.84 -12.84
N PHE A 18 -0.76 -2.31 -12.62
CA PHE A 18 -0.48 -1.48 -11.45
C PHE A 18 -1.34 -0.22 -11.47
N PHE A 19 -1.33 0.51 -12.58
CA PHE A 19 -2.11 1.75 -12.69
C PHE A 19 -3.61 1.48 -12.75
N GLU A 20 -4.04 0.37 -13.34
CA GLU A 20 -5.44 -0.06 -13.29
C GLU A 20 -5.88 -0.30 -11.84
N THR A 21 -5.01 -0.92 -11.03
CA THR A 21 -5.27 -1.14 -9.61
C THR A 21 -5.43 0.19 -8.87
N LEU A 22 -4.51 1.13 -9.05
CA LEU A 22 -4.58 2.45 -8.42
C LEU A 22 -5.84 3.20 -8.86
N SER A 23 -6.21 3.08 -10.13
CA SER A 23 -7.37 3.77 -10.71
C SER A 23 -8.69 3.32 -10.10
N ASN A 24 -8.73 2.14 -9.50
CA ASN A 24 -9.94 1.68 -8.81
C ASN A 24 -10.19 2.43 -7.49
N LEU A 25 -9.19 3.11 -6.97
CA LEU A 25 -9.33 3.96 -5.78
C LEU A 25 -9.49 5.43 -6.16
N ARG A 26 -8.59 5.94 -7.01
CA ARG A 26 -8.54 7.34 -7.40
C ARG A 26 -8.03 7.48 -8.83
N VAL A 27 -8.37 8.59 -9.47
CA VAL A 27 -7.86 8.91 -10.80
C VAL A 27 -6.36 9.12 -10.75
N VAL A 28 -5.61 8.35 -11.54
CA VAL A 28 -4.17 8.52 -11.67
C VAL A 28 -3.83 9.74 -12.52
N GLY A 29 -4.66 10.03 -13.53
CA GLY A 29 -4.42 11.14 -14.44
C GLY A 29 -3.30 10.86 -15.45
N ASP A 30 -2.80 11.92 -16.07
CA ASP A 30 -1.72 11.83 -17.05
C ASP A 30 -0.38 11.78 -16.30
N LEU A 31 0.17 10.60 -16.20
CA LEU A 31 1.45 10.37 -15.54
C LEU A 31 2.42 9.80 -16.55
N ASP A 32 3.33 10.63 -17.06
CA ASP A 32 4.30 10.14 -18.03
C ASP A 32 5.32 9.20 -17.37
N PRO A 33 5.95 8.30 -18.15
CA PRO A 33 6.88 7.31 -17.62
C PRO A 33 8.07 7.90 -16.86
N ASP A 34 8.61 9.02 -17.30
CA ASP A 34 9.77 9.64 -16.65
C ASP A 34 9.38 10.20 -15.27
N LEU A 35 8.22 10.82 -15.18
CA LEU A 35 7.71 11.31 -13.90
C LEU A 35 7.39 10.16 -12.96
N ALA A 36 6.78 9.09 -13.46
CA ALA A 36 6.49 7.91 -12.64
C ALA A 36 7.78 7.32 -12.05
N GLU A 37 8.83 7.20 -12.83
CA GLU A 37 10.14 6.71 -12.37
C GLU A 37 10.73 7.64 -11.31
N LYS A 38 10.65 8.95 -11.52
CA LYS A 38 11.12 9.92 -10.54
C LYS A 38 10.36 9.80 -9.22
N ILE A 39 9.04 9.64 -9.27
CA ILE A 39 8.21 9.43 -8.07
C ILE A 39 8.66 8.16 -7.35
N PHE A 40 8.89 7.08 -8.08
CA PHE A 40 9.38 5.83 -7.52
C PHE A 40 10.68 6.03 -6.74
N GLN A 41 11.64 6.72 -7.36
CA GLN A 41 12.94 6.99 -6.74
C GLN A 41 12.82 7.91 -5.53
N ASP A 42 12.03 8.97 -5.63
CA ASP A 42 11.81 9.91 -4.53
C ASP A 42 11.15 9.23 -3.32
N CYS A 43 10.16 8.38 -3.57
CA CYS A 43 9.49 7.62 -2.51
C CYS A 43 10.45 6.65 -1.83
N ALA A 44 11.27 5.93 -2.61
CA ALA A 44 12.26 5.03 -2.05
C ALA A 44 13.28 5.77 -1.17
N ALA A 45 13.75 6.93 -1.63
CA ALA A 45 14.68 7.75 -0.87
C ALA A 45 14.09 8.27 0.46
N LYS A 46 12.79 8.46 0.52
CA LYS A 46 12.07 8.90 1.73
C LYS A 46 11.66 7.75 2.63
N GLY A 47 11.97 6.51 2.27
CA GLY A 47 11.57 5.34 3.04
C GLY A 47 10.08 5.01 2.95
N ILE A 48 9.39 5.53 1.95
CA ILE A 48 7.99 5.19 1.68
C ILE A 48 7.97 3.83 0.98
N ILE A 49 7.22 2.89 1.55
CA ILE A 49 7.12 1.53 1.01
C ILE A 49 5.79 1.38 0.27
N THR A 50 5.85 0.87 -0.94
CA THR A 50 4.65 0.43 -1.66
C THR A 50 4.70 -1.09 -1.76
N LEU A 51 3.67 -1.76 -1.23
CA LEU A 51 3.50 -3.20 -1.37
C LEU A 51 2.48 -3.46 -2.45
N VAL A 52 2.70 -4.51 -3.23
CA VAL A 52 1.75 -4.97 -4.24
C VAL A 52 1.44 -6.44 -4.04
N ALA A 53 0.24 -6.81 -4.44
CA ALA A 53 -0.14 -8.21 -4.62
C ALA A 53 -0.01 -8.54 -6.10
N GLU A 54 0.75 -9.58 -6.41
CA GLU A 54 0.99 -10.01 -7.79
C GLU A 54 0.41 -11.41 -8.00
N LYS A 55 -0.36 -11.54 -9.05
CA LYS A 55 -0.91 -12.82 -9.50
C LYS A 55 -0.66 -12.99 -10.97
N GLU A 56 0.07 -14.05 -11.35
CA GLU A 56 0.34 -14.37 -12.75
C GLU A 56 0.90 -13.17 -13.53
N GLY A 57 1.84 -12.45 -12.94
CA GLY A 57 2.48 -11.30 -13.56
C GLY A 57 1.67 -10.02 -13.56
N LYS A 58 0.49 -10.01 -12.94
CA LYS A 58 -0.36 -8.81 -12.83
C LYS A 58 -0.42 -8.31 -11.41
N VAL A 59 -0.36 -7.00 -11.26
CA VAL A 59 -0.62 -6.34 -9.98
C VAL A 59 -2.13 -6.30 -9.77
N ILE A 60 -2.60 -6.89 -8.68
CA ILE A 60 -4.01 -6.97 -8.34
C ILE A 60 -4.39 -6.22 -7.07
N GLY A 61 -3.41 -5.70 -6.36
CA GLY A 61 -3.64 -4.88 -5.17
C GLY A 61 -2.40 -4.07 -4.84
N SER A 62 -2.59 -2.97 -4.12
CA SER A 62 -1.50 -2.09 -3.71
C SER A 62 -1.83 -1.39 -2.40
N ILE A 63 -0.80 -1.09 -1.62
CA ILE A 63 -0.90 -0.35 -0.36
C ILE A 63 0.39 0.44 -0.16
N ARG A 64 0.30 1.60 0.47
CA ARG A 64 1.47 2.40 0.80
C ARG A 64 1.65 2.51 2.30
N LEU A 65 2.91 2.55 2.72
CA LEU A 65 3.32 2.70 4.11
C LEU A 65 4.27 3.88 4.24
N LEU A 66 3.96 4.76 5.18
CA LEU A 66 4.83 5.85 5.58
C LEU A 66 5.14 5.69 7.06
N PHE A 67 6.36 6.08 7.46
CA PHE A 67 6.78 6.03 8.86
C PHE A 67 7.10 7.44 9.31
N GLU A 68 6.40 7.89 10.34
CA GLU A 68 6.59 9.23 10.90
C GLU A 68 7.41 9.12 12.16
N GLN A 69 8.52 9.86 12.24
CA GLN A 69 9.34 9.94 13.45
C GLN A 69 8.62 10.80 14.49
N LYS A 70 8.43 10.24 15.67
CA LYS A 70 7.83 10.93 16.81
C LYS A 70 8.86 11.15 17.89
N TYR A 71 8.59 12.09 18.78
CA TYR A 71 9.33 12.23 20.04
C TYR A 71 8.73 11.35 21.13
N TYR A 72 7.44 11.02 21.01
CA TYR A 72 6.73 10.23 22.02
C TYR A 72 7.26 8.80 22.10
N HIS A 73 7.02 8.15 23.22
CA HIS A 73 7.41 6.77 23.48
C HIS A 73 8.88 6.49 23.23
N GLY A 74 9.75 7.45 23.68
CA GLY A 74 11.19 7.29 23.55
C GLY A 74 11.72 7.45 22.13
N GLY A 75 11.01 8.20 21.29
CA GLY A 75 11.40 8.39 19.90
C GLY A 75 10.90 7.28 18.98
N ALA A 76 9.72 6.76 19.25
CA ALA A 76 9.14 5.71 18.45
C ALA A 76 8.59 6.25 17.10
N LEU A 77 8.39 5.33 16.17
CA LEU A 77 7.75 5.61 14.87
C LEU A 77 6.24 5.41 14.95
N ALA A 78 5.50 6.18 14.17
CA ALA A 78 4.09 5.90 13.86
C ALA A 78 3.99 5.45 12.41
N GLY A 79 3.28 4.37 12.15
CA GLY A 79 3.05 3.87 10.80
C GLY A 79 1.76 4.43 10.23
N HIS A 80 1.79 4.86 8.96
CA HIS A 80 0.63 5.32 8.22
C HIS A 80 0.36 4.40 7.05
N ILE A 81 -0.85 3.85 6.99
CA ILE A 81 -1.32 3.06 5.85
C ILE A 81 -2.12 3.98 4.94
N GLU A 82 -1.73 4.03 3.67
CA GLU A 82 -2.32 4.90 2.67
C GLU A 82 -2.63 4.13 1.38
N ASP A 83 -3.57 4.64 0.60
CA ASP A 83 -3.83 4.22 -0.76
C ASP A 83 -4.06 2.71 -0.89
N VAL A 84 -4.91 2.15 -0.04
CA VAL A 84 -5.29 0.74 -0.13
C VAL A 84 -6.19 0.57 -1.35
N SER A 85 -5.72 -0.15 -2.36
CA SER A 85 -6.48 -0.36 -3.58
C SER A 85 -6.42 -1.81 -4.04
N THR A 86 -7.52 -2.27 -4.65
CA THR A 86 -7.63 -3.60 -5.23
C THR A 86 -8.13 -3.47 -6.65
N HIS A 87 -7.52 -4.21 -7.58
CA HIS A 87 -7.95 -4.23 -8.96
C HIS A 87 -9.42 -4.65 -9.04
N LYS A 88 -10.19 -3.98 -9.89
CA LYS A 88 -11.65 -4.17 -9.99
C LYS A 88 -12.08 -5.62 -10.24
N ASP A 89 -11.23 -6.39 -10.92
CA ASP A 89 -11.53 -7.79 -11.25
C ASP A 89 -11.16 -8.76 -10.13
N HIS A 90 -10.58 -8.26 -9.04
CA HIS A 90 -10.08 -9.08 -7.93
C HIS A 90 -10.65 -8.66 -6.58
N LEU A 91 -11.79 -7.97 -6.59
CA LEU A 91 -12.46 -7.53 -5.36
C LEU A 91 -13.01 -8.71 -4.57
N ARG A 92 -13.12 -8.54 -3.24
CA ARG A 92 -13.75 -9.50 -2.32
C ARG A 92 -13.06 -10.87 -2.29
N LYS A 93 -11.75 -10.91 -2.56
CA LYS A 93 -10.94 -12.13 -2.52
C LYS A 93 -9.87 -12.09 -1.44
N GLY A 94 -9.96 -11.15 -0.51
CA GLY A 94 -9.03 -11.04 0.62
C GLY A 94 -7.71 -10.36 0.30
N VAL A 95 -7.55 -9.77 -0.89
CA VAL A 95 -6.30 -9.12 -1.30
C VAL A 95 -5.96 -7.94 -0.40
N ALA A 96 -6.91 -7.03 -0.17
CA ALA A 96 -6.70 -5.87 0.69
C ALA A 96 -6.37 -6.29 2.12
N SER A 97 -7.10 -7.25 2.67
CA SER A 97 -6.84 -7.77 4.03
C SER A 97 -5.43 -8.32 4.16
N THR A 98 -4.96 -9.05 3.17
CA THR A 98 -3.61 -9.63 3.18
C THR A 98 -2.55 -8.53 3.12
N LEU A 99 -2.75 -7.52 2.27
CA LEU A 99 -1.85 -6.37 2.19
C LEU A 99 -1.78 -5.61 3.53
N ILE A 100 -2.94 -5.36 4.14
CA ILE A 100 -3.00 -4.64 5.42
C ILE A 100 -2.30 -5.42 6.52
N ARG A 101 -2.50 -6.73 6.60
CA ARG A 101 -1.81 -7.56 7.59
C ARG A 101 -0.30 -7.53 7.41
N ARG A 102 0.18 -7.59 6.18
CA ARG A 102 1.61 -7.48 5.89
C ARG A 102 2.13 -6.11 6.29
N ALA A 103 1.38 -5.05 6.03
CA ALA A 103 1.74 -3.70 6.43
C ALA A 103 1.85 -3.57 7.95
N ILE A 104 0.89 -4.13 8.69
CA ILE A 104 0.93 -4.14 10.15
C ILE A 104 2.16 -4.88 10.66
N ASP A 105 2.50 -6.04 10.06
CA ASP A 105 3.69 -6.79 10.44
C ASP A 105 4.97 -5.99 10.23
N LEU A 106 5.08 -5.24 9.13
CA LEU A 106 6.22 -4.35 8.90
C LEU A 106 6.29 -3.24 9.95
N CYS A 107 5.15 -2.68 10.34
CA CYS A 107 5.10 -1.69 11.41
C CYS A 107 5.58 -2.27 12.73
N ARG A 108 5.22 -3.50 13.06
CA ARG A 108 5.71 -4.19 14.25
C ARG A 108 7.22 -4.40 14.20
N GLN A 109 7.74 -4.80 13.07
CA GLN A 109 9.19 -4.99 12.88
C GLN A 109 9.97 -3.70 13.07
N LYS A 110 9.36 -2.55 12.75
CA LYS A 110 9.97 -1.23 12.94
C LYS A 110 9.66 -0.62 14.30
N ASN A 111 9.03 -1.37 15.19
CA ASN A 111 8.66 -0.91 16.54
C ASN A 111 7.78 0.33 16.53
N CYS A 112 6.86 0.42 15.57
CA CYS A 112 5.85 1.48 15.59
C CYS A 112 4.96 1.33 16.82
N TYR A 113 4.70 2.43 17.53
CA TYR A 113 3.82 2.38 18.68
C TYR A 113 2.34 2.48 18.31
N LYS A 114 2.05 2.88 17.08
CA LYS A 114 0.70 2.89 16.54
C LYS A 114 0.74 2.79 15.01
N VAL A 115 -0.39 2.36 14.45
CA VAL A 115 -0.64 2.35 13.00
C VAL A 115 -1.93 3.11 12.75
N ILE A 116 -1.89 4.05 11.82
CA ILE A 116 -3.00 4.94 11.51
C ILE A 116 -3.41 4.75 10.07
N LEU A 117 -4.71 4.79 9.81
CA LEU A 117 -5.26 4.95 8.47
C LEU A 117 -6.56 5.75 8.54
N ASP A 118 -6.93 6.34 7.44
CA ASP A 118 -8.25 6.91 7.27
C ASP A 118 -9.03 6.13 6.20
N CYS A 119 -10.34 6.23 6.24
CA CYS A 119 -11.20 5.61 5.26
C CYS A 119 -12.56 6.32 5.22
N SER A 120 -13.32 6.09 4.18
CA SER A 120 -14.71 6.53 4.16
C SER A 120 -15.54 5.71 5.16
N ASP A 121 -16.66 6.28 5.59
CA ASP A 121 -17.54 5.62 6.56
C ASP A 121 -17.98 4.22 6.11
N ASP A 122 -18.11 4.03 4.81
CA ASP A 122 -18.54 2.76 4.22
C ASP A 122 -17.56 1.60 4.50
N PHE A 123 -16.31 1.90 4.84
CA PHE A 123 -15.28 0.89 5.06
C PHE A 123 -14.83 0.75 6.52
N VAL A 124 -15.42 1.51 7.44
CA VAL A 124 -15.06 1.41 8.86
C VAL A 124 -15.22 -0.01 9.37
N TRP A 125 -16.31 -0.68 9.03
CA TRP A 125 -16.55 -2.06 9.44
C TRP A 125 -15.45 -3.03 8.99
N PHE A 126 -14.93 -2.80 7.79
CA PHE A 126 -13.86 -3.63 7.21
C PHE A 126 -12.57 -3.48 8.02
N TYR A 127 -12.16 -2.26 8.31
CA TYR A 127 -10.94 -2.01 9.08
C TYR A 127 -11.08 -2.42 10.53
N GLN A 128 -12.26 -2.29 11.12
CA GLN A 128 -12.52 -2.78 12.49
C GLN A 128 -12.29 -4.28 12.60
N LYS A 129 -12.66 -5.05 11.59
CA LYS A 129 -12.39 -6.50 11.57
C LYS A 129 -10.88 -6.82 11.56
N LEU A 130 -10.06 -5.89 11.11
CA LEU A 130 -8.60 -6.04 11.06
C LEU A 130 -7.91 -5.48 12.31
N GLY A 131 -8.68 -5.02 13.28
CA GLY A 131 -8.16 -4.54 14.56
C GLY A 131 -8.05 -3.03 14.73
N PHE A 132 -8.54 -2.30 13.75
CA PHE A 132 -8.55 -0.82 13.83
C PHE A 132 -9.74 -0.29 14.61
#